data_8ecf2e3ba64be38762d23ca84b57e94b
#
_entry.id   8ecf2e3ba64be38762d23ca84b57e94b
#
_cell.length_a   1.000
_cell.length_b   1.000
_cell.length_c   1.000
_cell.angle_alpha   90.00
_cell.angle_beta   90.00
_cell.angle_gamma   90.00
#
_symmetry.space_group_name_H-M   'P 1'
#
loop_
_entity.id
_entity.type
_entity.pdbx_description
1 polymer ?
#
loop_
_entity_poly.entity_id
_entity_poly.type
_entity_poly.pdbx_seq_one_letter_code
_entity_poly.pdbx_strand_id
1 'polypeptide(L)'
;MKAILDPVVLFFVLGAIAGLLKSDLRVPQSFYNTISLYLLISIGIKGGIELYHSDAESVIVPIIATLLLGVIITNLAKFILDKTNKFKSADAISIATHYGSVSAVTFAVVISYLKSQNIKYENYMTVLLVMLEIPAIITGVLLAARSSNKANNKIGEIIKEVFLGKSILLIVGGLFIGYTVGYTDNKQINFFFFDLFKGFLCLFMLEMGIITSERIKDLKKVGLTL
;
A
#
# COMPACT_ATOMS: atom_id res chain seq x y z
N MET A 1 10.35 16.47 16.73
CA MET A 1 10.96 15.42 17.57
C MET A 1 10.01 14.26 17.94
N LYS A 2 8.75 14.50 18.31
CA LYS A 2 7.80 13.41 18.68
C LYS A 2 7.53 12.39 17.56
N ALA A 3 7.57 12.76 16.29
CA ALA A 3 7.34 11.83 15.17
C ALA A 3 8.47 10.79 15.01
N ILE A 4 9.71 11.16 15.30
CA ILE A 4 10.87 10.26 15.22
C ILE A 4 10.85 9.22 16.36
N LEU A 5 10.15 9.53 17.45
CA LEU A 5 9.97 8.64 18.60
C LEU A 5 8.72 7.75 18.50
N ASP A 6 8.01 7.73 17.36
CA ASP A 6 6.91 6.76 17.18
C ASP A 6 7.50 5.34 17.11
N PRO A 7 6.95 4.38 17.86
CA PRO A 7 7.43 2.99 17.85
C PRO A 7 7.58 2.40 16.46
N VAL A 8 6.69 2.73 15.53
CA VAL A 8 6.72 2.24 14.15
C VAL A 8 8.01 2.67 13.44
N VAL A 9 8.43 3.94 13.62
CA VAL A 9 9.68 4.47 13.08
C VAL A 9 10.89 3.87 13.77
N LEU A 10 10.84 3.72 15.09
CA LEU A 10 11.94 3.14 15.85
C LEU A 10 12.22 1.67 15.50
N PHE A 11 11.18 0.88 15.24
CA PHE A 11 11.33 -0.50 14.76
C PHE A 11 11.96 -0.56 13.36
N PHE A 12 11.60 0.35 12.46
CA PHE A 12 12.28 0.47 11.17
C PHE A 12 13.77 0.80 11.32
N VAL A 13 14.09 1.79 12.17
CA VAL A 13 15.49 2.17 12.44
C VAL A 13 16.27 1.01 13.06
N LEU A 14 15.66 0.28 14.01
CA LEU A 14 16.27 -0.91 14.60
C LEU A 14 16.57 -1.98 13.54
N GLY A 15 15.61 -2.26 12.65
CA GLY A 15 15.82 -3.18 11.52
C GLY A 15 16.93 -2.72 10.58
N ALA A 16 16.95 -1.42 10.24
CA ALA A 16 18.00 -0.85 9.41
C ALA A 16 19.39 -0.96 10.04
N ILE A 17 19.51 -0.71 11.34
CA ILE A 17 20.76 -0.90 12.09
C ILE A 17 21.16 -2.38 12.09
N ALA A 18 20.25 -3.29 12.38
CA ALA A 18 20.52 -4.73 12.39
C ALA A 18 21.06 -5.21 11.03
N GLY A 19 20.44 -4.79 9.92
CA GLY A 19 20.92 -5.17 8.59
C GLY A 19 22.25 -4.51 8.20
N LEU A 20 22.49 -3.25 8.59
CA LEU A 20 23.80 -2.57 8.39
C LEU A 20 24.93 -3.27 9.16
N LEU A 21 24.65 -3.69 10.39
CA LEU A 21 25.60 -4.43 11.25
C LEU A 21 25.72 -5.90 10.86
N LYS A 22 24.95 -6.37 9.86
CA LYS A 22 24.91 -7.78 9.45
C LYS A 22 24.55 -8.72 10.61
N SER A 23 23.60 -8.34 11.44
CA SER A 23 23.06 -9.17 12.50
C SER A 23 22.48 -10.48 11.94
N ASP A 24 22.42 -11.51 12.75
CA ASP A 24 21.70 -12.75 12.47
C ASP A 24 20.18 -12.62 12.61
N LEU A 25 19.70 -11.45 13.01
CA LEU A 25 18.28 -11.13 13.07
C LEU A 25 17.64 -11.24 11.69
N ARG A 26 16.78 -12.23 11.52
CA ARG A 26 16.01 -12.45 10.29
C ARG A 26 14.57 -12.79 10.63
N VAL A 27 13.67 -12.13 9.94
CA VAL A 27 12.26 -12.47 10.02
C VAL A 27 11.96 -13.55 8.96
N PRO A 28 11.43 -14.73 9.35
CA PRO A 28 11.08 -15.76 8.37
C PRO A 28 10.10 -15.22 7.33
N GLN A 29 10.33 -15.53 6.06
CA GLN A 29 9.50 -15.04 4.95
C GLN A 29 8.02 -15.40 5.11
N SER A 30 7.70 -16.56 5.67
CA SER A 30 6.34 -16.99 5.98
C SER A 30 5.67 -16.06 7.00
N PHE A 31 6.41 -15.65 8.03
CA PHE A 31 5.92 -14.74 9.05
C PHE A 31 5.68 -13.33 8.48
N TYR A 32 6.62 -12.79 7.70
CA TYR A 32 6.46 -11.53 6.98
C TYR A 32 5.22 -11.55 6.08
N ASN A 33 5.03 -12.63 5.31
CA ASN A 33 3.85 -12.78 4.46
C ASN A 33 2.56 -12.81 5.27
N THR A 34 2.54 -13.48 6.42
CA THR A 34 1.37 -13.54 7.32
C THR A 34 1.03 -12.17 7.88
N ILE A 35 2.04 -11.42 8.35
CA ILE A 35 1.83 -10.04 8.83
C ILE A 35 1.28 -9.16 7.69
N SER A 36 1.83 -9.26 6.49
CA SER A 36 1.35 -8.50 5.33
C SER A 36 -0.12 -8.78 5.02
N LEU A 37 -0.54 -10.06 5.07
CA LEU A 37 -1.94 -10.45 4.92
C LEU A 37 -2.84 -9.85 5.99
N TYR A 38 -2.39 -9.94 7.24
CA TYR A 38 -3.11 -9.39 8.39
C TYR A 38 -3.29 -7.87 8.27
N LEU A 39 -2.24 -7.13 7.90
CA LEU A 39 -2.30 -5.69 7.74
C LEU A 39 -3.26 -5.29 6.61
N LEU A 40 -3.21 -5.98 5.46
CA LEU A 40 -4.08 -5.71 4.32
C LEU A 40 -5.56 -5.93 4.65
N ILE A 41 -5.90 -7.06 5.26
CA ILE A 41 -7.30 -7.35 5.62
C ILE A 41 -7.80 -6.41 6.73
N SER A 42 -6.94 -6.05 7.69
CA SER A 42 -7.27 -5.10 8.76
C SER A 42 -7.59 -3.71 8.21
N ILE A 43 -6.78 -3.23 7.24
CA ILE A 43 -7.02 -1.97 6.53
C ILE A 43 -8.35 -2.04 5.76
N GLY A 44 -8.62 -3.14 5.07
CA GLY A 44 -9.87 -3.35 4.35
C GLY A 44 -11.07 -3.29 5.28
N ILE A 45 -11.08 -4.08 6.38
CA ILE A 45 -12.17 -4.11 7.36
C ILE A 45 -12.39 -2.72 7.96
N LYS A 46 -11.33 -2.03 8.35
CA LYS A 46 -11.41 -0.69 8.88
C LYS A 46 -12.05 0.29 7.87
N GLY A 47 -11.58 0.26 6.62
CA GLY A 47 -12.15 1.08 5.55
C GLY A 47 -13.63 0.80 5.31
N GLY A 48 -14.04 -0.47 5.39
CA GLY A 48 -15.45 -0.85 5.27
C GLY A 48 -16.33 -0.31 6.38
N ILE A 49 -15.87 -0.39 7.63
CA ILE A 49 -16.58 0.18 8.79
C ILE A 49 -16.65 1.70 8.67
N GLU A 50 -15.56 2.38 8.29
CA GLU A 50 -15.52 3.82 8.08
C GLU A 50 -16.48 4.24 6.96
N LEU A 51 -16.56 3.45 5.87
CA LEU A 51 -17.50 3.68 4.77
C LEU A 51 -18.96 3.54 5.22
N TYR A 52 -19.27 2.53 6.05
CA TYR A 52 -20.62 2.33 6.59
C TYR A 52 -21.11 3.54 7.42
N HIS A 53 -20.20 4.16 8.18
CA HIS A 53 -20.50 5.34 9.01
C HIS A 53 -20.34 6.66 8.27
N SER A 54 -19.92 6.67 7.01
CA SER A 54 -19.75 7.87 6.21
C SER A 54 -21.02 8.21 5.46
N ASP A 55 -21.26 9.50 5.25
CA ASP A 55 -22.32 9.94 4.35
C ASP A 55 -21.92 9.67 2.90
N ALA A 56 -22.76 8.92 2.19
CA ALA A 56 -22.48 8.49 0.82
C ALA A 56 -22.22 9.68 -0.14
N GLU A 57 -22.94 10.80 0.03
CA GLU A 57 -22.76 11.98 -0.82
C GLU A 57 -21.37 12.60 -0.63
N SER A 58 -20.85 12.59 0.59
CA SER A 58 -19.54 13.16 0.91
C SER A 58 -18.38 12.33 0.39
N VAL A 59 -18.57 11.03 0.14
CA VAL A 59 -17.50 10.08 -0.22
C VAL A 59 -17.41 9.84 -1.73
N ILE A 60 -18.52 9.96 -2.47
CA ILE A 60 -18.56 9.65 -3.92
C ILE A 60 -17.59 10.52 -4.72
N VAL A 61 -17.57 11.84 -4.49
CA VAL A 61 -16.68 12.75 -5.24
C VAL A 61 -15.22 12.47 -4.95
N PRO A 62 -14.76 12.32 -3.69
CA PRO A 62 -13.39 11.87 -3.38
C PRO A 62 -13.03 10.52 -4.00
N ILE A 63 -13.93 9.54 -4.02
CA ILE A 63 -13.67 8.23 -4.66
C ILE A 63 -13.40 8.42 -6.15
N ILE A 64 -14.27 9.12 -6.89
CA ILE A 64 -14.11 9.36 -8.33
C ILE A 64 -12.80 10.10 -8.59
N ALA A 65 -12.52 11.16 -7.83
CA ALA A 65 -11.28 11.91 -7.95
C ALA A 65 -10.04 11.01 -7.72
N THR A 66 -10.10 10.13 -6.73
CA THR A 66 -9.01 9.20 -6.40
C THR A 66 -8.79 8.16 -7.50
N LEU A 67 -9.87 7.60 -8.07
CA LEU A 67 -9.77 6.68 -9.20
C LEU A 67 -9.11 7.34 -10.42
N LEU A 68 -9.52 8.56 -10.74
CA LEU A 68 -8.92 9.35 -11.82
C LEU A 68 -7.45 9.67 -11.53
N LEU A 69 -7.14 10.05 -10.30
CA LEU A 69 -5.78 10.37 -9.86
C LEU A 69 -4.83 9.19 -10.05
N GLY A 70 -5.22 7.97 -9.70
CA GLY A 70 -4.42 6.77 -9.90
C GLY A 70 -4.07 6.53 -11.36
N VAL A 71 -5.03 6.70 -12.27
CA VAL A 71 -4.79 6.61 -13.72
C VAL A 71 -3.86 7.72 -14.19
N ILE A 72 -4.12 8.97 -13.78
CA ILE A 72 -3.33 10.15 -14.21
C ILE A 72 -1.89 10.03 -13.75
N ILE A 73 -1.66 9.73 -12.46
CA ILE A 73 -0.30 9.64 -11.90
C ILE A 73 0.49 8.52 -12.56
N THR A 74 -0.12 7.34 -12.76
CA THR A 74 0.54 6.22 -13.43
C THR A 74 0.99 6.58 -14.83
N ASN A 75 0.11 7.21 -15.64
CA ASN A 75 0.46 7.61 -17.00
C ASN A 75 1.50 8.74 -17.01
N LEU A 76 1.38 9.72 -16.13
CA LEU A 76 2.32 10.83 -16.01
C LEU A 76 3.70 10.34 -15.62
N ALA A 77 3.80 9.45 -14.60
CA ALA A 77 5.06 8.87 -14.16
C ALA A 77 5.72 8.08 -15.31
N LYS A 78 4.94 7.25 -16.03
CA LYS A 78 5.46 6.54 -17.21
C LYS A 78 5.99 7.50 -18.28
N PHE A 79 5.22 8.53 -18.61
CA PHE A 79 5.63 9.53 -19.61
C PHE A 79 6.94 10.24 -19.22
N ILE A 80 7.10 10.59 -17.94
CA ILE A 80 8.34 11.20 -17.43
C ILE A 80 9.50 10.21 -17.55
N LEU A 81 9.31 8.96 -17.11
CA LEU A 81 10.36 7.93 -17.14
C LEU A 81 10.80 7.60 -18.57
N ASP A 82 9.84 7.50 -19.50
CA ASP A 82 10.16 7.26 -20.93
C ASP A 82 11.02 8.40 -21.51
N LYS A 83 10.75 9.66 -21.14
CA LYS A 83 11.55 10.81 -21.59
C LYS A 83 12.99 10.80 -21.10
N THR A 84 13.28 10.13 -20.01
CA THR A 84 14.66 10.03 -19.50
C THR A 84 15.54 9.13 -20.36
N ASN A 85 14.96 8.23 -21.15
CA ASN A 85 15.63 7.20 -21.93
C ASN A 85 16.62 6.30 -21.10
N LYS A 86 16.45 6.30 -19.78
CA LYS A 86 17.34 5.53 -18.86
C LYS A 86 16.79 4.15 -18.54
N PHE A 87 15.50 3.93 -18.74
CA PHE A 87 14.78 2.72 -18.33
C PHE A 87 14.29 1.93 -19.54
N LYS A 88 14.33 0.60 -19.44
CA LYS A 88 13.57 -0.26 -20.35
C LYS A 88 12.07 -0.03 -20.13
N SER A 89 11.27 -0.18 -21.19
CA SER A 89 9.82 0.07 -21.10
C SER A 89 9.13 -0.73 -19.96
N ALA A 90 9.53 -1.98 -19.73
CA ALA A 90 9.00 -2.80 -18.65
C ALA A 90 9.31 -2.23 -17.25
N ASP A 91 10.55 -1.75 -17.06
CA ASP A 91 10.98 -1.16 -15.80
C ASP A 91 10.24 0.18 -15.55
N ALA A 92 10.15 1.03 -16.60
CA ALA A 92 9.42 2.29 -16.53
C ALA A 92 7.94 2.08 -16.19
N ILE A 93 7.28 1.07 -16.78
CA ILE A 93 5.89 0.72 -16.47
C ILE A 93 5.77 0.24 -15.02
N SER A 94 6.67 -0.64 -14.56
CA SER A 94 6.66 -1.15 -13.19
C SER A 94 6.80 -0.01 -12.18
N ILE A 95 7.78 0.86 -12.35
CA ILE A 95 7.99 2.03 -11.48
C ILE A 95 6.76 2.95 -11.52
N ALA A 96 6.23 3.27 -12.70
CA ALA A 96 5.06 4.14 -12.85
C ALA A 96 3.82 3.58 -12.15
N THR A 97 3.61 2.26 -12.20
CA THR A 97 2.51 1.58 -11.51
C THR A 97 2.60 1.76 -9.99
N HIS A 98 3.81 1.63 -9.44
CA HIS A 98 4.03 1.87 -8.00
C HIS A 98 3.83 3.34 -7.61
N TYR A 99 4.18 4.29 -8.48
CA TYR A 99 3.91 5.71 -8.24
C TYR A 99 2.43 6.07 -8.30
N GLY A 100 1.65 5.37 -9.11
CA GLY A 100 0.20 5.56 -9.20
C GLY A 100 -0.59 4.98 -8.04
N SER A 101 0.04 4.06 -7.28
CA SER A 101 -0.52 3.44 -6.08
C SER A 101 0.02 4.13 -4.81
N VAL A 102 -0.53 3.75 -3.68
CA VAL A 102 -0.12 4.25 -2.37
C VAL A 102 0.36 3.09 -1.49
N SER A 103 1.37 3.34 -0.68
CA SER A 103 1.83 2.35 0.31
C SER A 103 0.89 2.33 1.52
N ALA A 104 0.22 1.20 1.74
CA ALA A 104 -0.63 0.98 2.90
C ALA A 104 0.13 1.19 4.23
N VAL A 105 1.41 0.83 4.26
CA VAL A 105 2.28 1.02 5.42
C VAL A 105 2.55 2.50 5.67
N THR A 106 2.94 3.26 4.64
CA THR A 106 3.16 4.70 4.75
C THR A 106 1.89 5.40 5.19
N PHE A 107 0.73 5.02 4.63
CA PHE A 107 -0.56 5.52 5.05
C PHE A 107 -0.82 5.25 6.55
N ALA A 108 -0.59 4.01 7.02
CA ALA A 108 -0.79 3.67 8.42
C ALA A 108 0.12 4.49 9.37
N VAL A 109 1.38 4.74 8.97
CA VAL A 109 2.30 5.61 9.71
C VAL A 109 1.78 7.05 9.77
N VAL A 110 1.31 7.60 8.64
CA VAL A 110 0.73 8.94 8.57
C VAL A 110 -0.50 9.06 9.46
N ILE A 111 -1.43 8.10 9.39
CA ILE A 111 -2.63 8.09 10.24
C ILE A 111 -2.26 7.99 11.73
N SER A 112 -1.28 7.15 12.08
CA SER A 112 -0.77 7.04 13.45
C SER A 112 -0.20 8.39 13.94
N TYR A 113 0.55 9.07 13.08
CA TYR A 113 1.11 10.39 13.38
C TYR A 113 -0.01 11.44 13.57
N LEU A 114 -0.97 11.54 12.64
CA LEU A 114 -2.09 12.48 12.76
C LEU A 114 -2.87 12.28 14.06
N LYS A 115 -3.15 11.02 14.43
CA LYS A 115 -3.78 10.67 15.71
C LYS A 115 -2.95 11.13 16.90
N SER A 116 -1.64 10.92 16.88
CA SER A 116 -0.74 11.32 17.97
C SER A 116 -0.66 12.83 18.17
N GLN A 117 -0.94 13.60 17.12
CA GLN A 117 -0.97 15.08 17.15
C GLN A 117 -2.38 15.64 17.34
N ASN A 118 -3.42 14.79 17.51
CA ASN A 118 -4.84 15.19 17.56
C ASN A 118 -5.28 16.00 16.33
N ILE A 119 -4.67 15.74 15.17
CA ILE A 119 -5.07 16.35 13.89
C ILE A 119 -6.24 15.55 13.33
N LYS A 120 -7.33 16.22 13.06
CA LYS A 120 -8.53 15.62 12.45
C LYS A 120 -8.26 15.32 10.97
N TYR A 121 -8.77 14.20 10.51
CA TYR A 121 -8.78 13.79 9.10
C TYR A 121 -10.10 13.10 8.80
N GLU A 122 -10.46 13.02 7.53
CA GLU A 122 -11.72 12.41 7.10
C GLU A 122 -11.72 10.90 7.35
N ASN A 123 -12.80 10.38 7.89
CA ASN A 123 -12.92 8.97 8.25
C ASN A 123 -12.77 8.04 7.03
N TYR A 124 -13.22 8.48 5.86
CA TYR A 124 -13.16 7.69 4.62
C TYR A 124 -11.77 7.64 3.95
N MET A 125 -10.72 8.21 4.53
CA MET A 125 -9.37 8.18 3.96
C MET A 125 -8.86 6.76 3.70
N THR A 126 -9.24 5.79 4.52
CA THR A 126 -8.89 4.37 4.32
C THR A 126 -9.58 3.80 3.07
N VAL A 127 -10.79 4.26 2.76
CA VAL A 127 -11.50 3.89 1.52
C VAL A 127 -10.75 4.42 0.29
N LEU A 128 -10.30 5.68 0.35
CA LEU A 128 -9.56 6.31 -0.74
C LEU A 128 -8.22 5.59 -1.01
N LEU A 129 -7.53 5.12 0.04
CA LEU A 129 -6.34 4.28 -0.10
C LEU A 129 -6.64 3.05 -0.96
N VAL A 130 -7.72 2.33 -0.65
CA VAL A 130 -8.14 1.12 -1.38
C VAL A 130 -8.51 1.46 -2.82
N MET A 131 -9.26 2.55 -3.02
CA MET A 131 -9.71 2.98 -4.34
C MET A 131 -8.56 3.46 -5.23
N LEU A 132 -7.44 3.93 -4.67
CA LEU A 132 -6.28 4.37 -5.44
C LEU A 132 -5.45 3.19 -5.98
N GLU A 133 -5.40 2.08 -5.26
CA GLU A 133 -4.60 0.92 -5.62
C GLU A 133 -5.10 0.26 -6.93
N ILE A 134 -6.41 0.12 -7.07
CA ILE A 134 -7.04 -0.59 -8.19
C ILE A 134 -6.71 0.04 -9.55
N PRO A 135 -6.96 1.34 -9.81
CA PRO A 135 -6.72 1.93 -11.13
C PRO A 135 -5.23 2.00 -11.48
N ALA A 136 -4.34 2.16 -10.50
CA ALA A 136 -2.91 2.16 -10.74
C ALA A 136 -2.43 0.82 -11.29
N ILE A 137 -2.84 -0.29 -10.65
CA ILE A 137 -2.47 -1.64 -11.08
C ILE A 137 -3.09 -1.95 -12.45
N ILE A 138 -4.37 -1.68 -12.66
CA ILE A 138 -5.04 -1.90 -13.96
C ILE A 138 -4.32 -1.12 -15.07
N THR A 139 -4.03 0.16 -14.84
CA THR A 139 -3.33 1.00 -15.82
C THR A 139 -1.95 0.45 -16.14
N GLY A 140 -1.18 0.06 -15.12
CA GLY A 140 0.15 -0.54 -15.29
C GLY A 140 0.12 -1.82 -16.11
N VAL A 141 -0.80 -2.72 -15.80
CA VAL A 141 -0.94 -3.99 -16.52
C VAL A 141 -1.39 -3.76 -17.97
N LEU A 142 -2.31 -2.83 -18.22
CA LEU A 142 -2.70 -2.45 -19.58
C LEU A 142 -1.54 -1.86 -20.38
N LEU A 143 -0.72 -1.01 -19.76
CA LEU A 143 0.48 -0.46 -20.39
C LEU A 143 1.50 -1.56 -20.72
N ALA A 144 1.70 -2.52 -19.81
CA ALA A 144 2.58 -3.67 -20.02
C ALA A 144 2.09 -4.57 -21.18
N ALA A 145 0.79 -4.85 -21.23
CA ALA A 145 0.18 -5.62 -22.31
C ALA A 145 0.35 -4.95 -23.68
N ARG A 146 0.17 -3.63 -23.75
CA ARG A 146 0.42 -2.85 -24.98
C ARG A 146 1.90 -2.89 -25.41
N SER A 147 2.81 -2.76 -24.46
CA SER A 147 4.25 -2.76 -24.75
C SER A 147 4.76 -4.10 -25.25
N SER A 148 4.12 -5.21 -24.90
CA SER A 148 4.52 -6.57 -25.27
C SER A 148 3.89 -7.10 -26.55
N ASN A 149 3.14 -6.30 -27.31
CA ASN A 149 2.34 -6.72 -28.48
C ASN A 149 1.36 -7.90 -28.22
N LYS A 150 1.13 -8.25 -26.96
CA LYS A 150 0.21 -9.31 -26.53
C LYS A 150 -1.22 -8.78 -26.26
N ALA A 151 -1.47 -7.51 -26.59
CA ALA A 151 -2.67 -6.77 -26.16
C ALA A 151 -3.98 -7.26 -26.77
N ASN A 152 -3.98 -8.08 -27.83
CA ASN A 152 -5.19 -8.25 -28.63
C ASN A 152 -6.21 -9.30 -28.14
N ASN A 153 -5.90 -10.15 -27.15
CA ASN A 153 -6.88 -11.21 -26.81
C ASN A 153 -7.16 -11.47 -25.32
N LYS A 154 -6.61 -10.67 -24.37
CA LYS A 154 -6.65 -11.10 -22.95
C LYS A 154 -6.95 -10.01 -21.92
N ILE A 155 -7.51 -8.87 -22.30
CA ILE A 155 -7.81 -7.80 -21.32
C ILE A 155 -8.71 -8.32 -20.18
N GLY A 156 -9.70 -9.13 -20.49
CA GLY A 156 -10.58 -9.73 -19.47
C GLY A 156 -9.85 -10.69 -18.53
N GLU A 157 -8.92 -11.50 -19.06
CA GLU A 157 -8.09 -12.39 -18.21
C GLU A 157 -7.16 -11.58 -17.32
N ILE A 158 -6.56 -10.53 -17.85
CA ILE A 158 -5.70 -9.60 -17.11
C ILE A 158 -6.47 -8.92 -15.98
N ILE A 159 -7.65 -8.37 -16.26
CA ILE A 159 -8.49 -7.74 -15.24
C ILE A 159 -8.87 -8.76 -14.16
N LYS A 160 -9.25 -9.98 -14.56
CA LYS A 160 -9.54 -11.06 -13.63
C LYS A 160 -8.35 -11.42 -12.75
N GLU A 161 -7.15 -11.52 -13.32
CA GLU A 161 -5.91 -11.78 -12.57
C GLU A 161 -5.59 -10.67 -11.57
N VAL A 162 -5.79 -9.41 -11.94
CA VAL A 162 -5.62 -8.25 -11.05
C VAL A 162 -6.61 -8.32 -9.88
N PHE A 163 -7.90 -8.55 -10.13
CA PHE A 163 -8.91 -8.63 -9.07
C PHE A 163 -8.77 -9.87 -8.18
N LEU A 164 -8.25 -10.96 -8.72
CA LEU A 164 -7.91 -12.16 -7.94
C LEU A 164 -6.53 -12.07 -7.29
N GLY A 165 -5.78 -11.01 -7.56
CA GLY A 165 -4.51 -10.73 -6.89
C GLY A 165 -4.70 -10.65 -5.38
N LYS A 166 -3.78 -11.27 -4.63
CA LYS A 166 -3.82 -11.41 -3.18
C LYS A 166 -4.12 -10.10 -2.44
N SER A 167 -3.46 -9.01 -2.82
CA SER A 167 -3.63 -7.70 -2.15
C SER A 167 -5.02 -7.14 -2.38
N ILE A 168 -5.46 -7.05 -3.64
CA ILE A 168 -6.77 -6.49 -3.99
C ILE A 168 -7.90 -7.33 -3.40
N LEU A 169 -7.80 -8.66 -3.52
CA LEU A 169 -8.82 -9.56 -2.96
C LEU A 169 -8.98 -9.37 -1.45
N LEU A 170 -7.87 -9.25 -0.70
CA LEU A 170 -7.93 -9.06 0.75
C LEU A 170 -8.45 -7.69 1.15
N ILE A 171 -8.02 -6.64 0.46
CA ILE A 171 -8.45 -5.28 0.77
C ILE A 171 -9.93 -5.11 0.43
N VAL A 172 -10.36 -5.50 -0.77
CA VAL A 172 -11.76 -5.39 -1.21
C VAL A 172 -12.67 -6.32 -0.41
N GLY A 173 -12.23 -7.56 -0.18
CA GLY A 173 -12.95 -8.50 0.68
C GLY A 173 -13.07 -8.01 2.12
N GLY A 174 -11.99 -7.46 2.67
CA GLY A 174 -11.98 -6.82 3.98
C GLY A 174 -12.93 -5.62 4.06
N LEU A 175 -12.94 -4.77 3.03
CA LEU A 175 -13.87 -3.64 2.91
C LEU A 175 -15.33 -4.09 2.92
N PHE A 176 -15.64 -5.15 2.14
CA PHE A 176 -16.99 -5.71 2.13
C PHE A 176 -17.39 -6.28 3.50
N ILE A 177 -16.50 -7.05 4.15
CA ILE A 177 -16.72 -7.56 5.50
C ILE A 177 -16.93 -6.40 6.48
N GLY A 178 -16.05 -5.40 6.47
CA GLY A 178 -16.12 -4.24 7.35
C GLY A 178 -17.42 -3.46 7.16
N TYR A 179 -17.87 -3.25 5.92
CA TYR A 179 -19.14 -2.61 5.62
C TYR A 179 -20.34 -3.40 6.17
N THR A 180 -20.32 -4.73 6.02
CA THR A 180 -21.42 -5.58 6.51
C THR A 180 -21.49 -5.69 8.02
N VAL A 181 -20.35 -5.60 8.73
CA VAL A 181 -20.28 -5.65 10.20
C VAL A 181 -20.24 -4.26 10.85
N GLY A 182 -20.22 -3.20 10.06
CA GLY A 182 -20.08 -1.81 10.53
C GLY A 182 -21.18 -1.35 11.47
N TYR A 183 -22.33 -2.03 11.49
CA TYR A 183 -23.44 -1.80 12.40
C TYR A 183 -23.33 -2.55 13.75
N THR A 184 -22.36 -3.47 13.88
CA THR A 184 -22.18 -4.27 15.09
C THR A 184 -20.93 -3.86 15.84
N ASP A 185 -21.07 -3.48 17.13
CA ASP A 185 -19.91 -3.27 18.01
C ASP A 185 -19.33 -4.62 18.45
N ASN A 186 -18.50 -5.21 17.61
CA ASN A 186 -17.87 -6.49 17.88
C ASN A 186 -16.48 -6.28 18.52
N LYS A 187 -16.43 -6.35 19.87
CA LYS A 187 -15.20 -6.17 20.65
C LYS A 187 -14.06 -7.09 20.24
N GLN A 188 -14.35 -8.32 19.79
CA GLN A 188 -13.31 -9.28 19.39
C GLN A 188 -12.67 -8.89 18.06
N ILE A 189 -13.47 -8.42 17.10
CA ILE A 189 -12.97 -7.90 15.81
C ILE A 189 -12.16 -6.64 16.05
N ASN A 190 -12.64 -5.72 16.88
CA ASN A 190 -11.95 -4.48 17.20
C ASN A 190 -10.59 -4.76 17.84
N PHE A 191 -10.55 -5.66 18.85
CA PHE A 191 -9.30 -6.05 19.49
C PHE A 191 -8.31 -6.64 18.50
N PHE A 192 -8.71 -7.64 17.70
CA PHE A 192 -7.79 -8.36 16.85
C PHE A 192 -7.31 -7.51 15.66
N PHE A 193 -8.22 -6.81 14.98
CA PHE A 193 -7.87 -6.08 13.75
C PHE A 193 -7.45 -4.62 13.96
N PHE A 194 -7.76 -4.02 15.12
CA PHE A 194 -7.45 -2.60 15.35
C PHE A 194 -6.47 -2.38 16.50
N ASP A 195 -6.67 -3.00 17.64
CA ASP A 195 -5.79 -2.77 18.79
C ASP A 195 -4.41 -3.38 18.58
N LEU A 196 -4.34 -4.61 18.01
CA LEU A 196 -3.07 -5.28 17.70
C LEU A 196 -2.40 -4.75 16.42
N PHE A 197 -3.11 -3.98 15.59
CA PHE A 197 -2.62 -3.49 14.29
C PHE A 197 -1.27 -2.79 14.41
N LYS A 198 -1.11 -1.87 15.37
CA LYS A 198 0.14 -1.11 15.55
C LYS A 198 1.31 -2.01 15.91
N GLY A 199 1.08 -3.07 16.71
CA GLY A 199 2.12 -4.04 17.05
C GLY A 199 2.62 -4.82 15.83
N PHE A 200 1.70 -5.35 15.03
CA PHE A 200 2.06 -6.03 13.77
C PHE A 200 2.71 -5.09 12.75
N LEU A 201 2.28 -3.82 12.70
CA LEU A 201 2.92 -2.81 11.87
C LEU A 201 4.37 -2.55 12.29
N CYS A 202 4.66 -2.51 13.59
CA CYS A 202 6.03 -2.39 14.09
C CYS A 202 6.91 -3.58 13.65
N LEU A 203 6.41 -4.81 13.74
CA LEU A 203 7.15 -6.01 13.29
C LEU A 203 7.37 -5.99 11.76
N PHE A 204 6.38 -5.55 11.00
CA PHE A 204 6.52 -5.34 9.55
C PHE A 204 7.60 -4.30 9.24
N MET A 205 7.62 -3.19 9.95
CA MET A 205 8.61 -2.12 9.77
C MET A 205 10.01 -2.54 10.17
N LEU A 206 10.18 -3.42 11.16
CA LEU A 206 11.47 -4.03 11.49
C LEU A 206 12.05 -4.75 10.28
N GLU A 207 11.28 -5.62 9.65
CA GLU A 207 11.71 -6.36 8.45
C GLU A 207 12.00 -5.42 7.28
N MET A 208 11.13 -4.42 7.06
CA MET A 208 11.36 -3.41 6.02
C MET A 208 12.67 -2.63 6.24
N GLY A 209 13.05 -2.38 7.49
CA GLY A 209 14.34 -1.78 7.84
C GLY A 209 15.51 -2.68 7.45
N ILE A 210 15.44 -3.98 7.76
CA ILE A 210 16.46 -4.97 7.40
C ILE A 210 16.63 -5.01 5.88
N ILE A 211 15.53 -5.24 5.15
CA ILE A 211 15.53 -5.32 3.68
C ILE A 211 16.09 -4.05 3.05
N THR A 212 15.67 -2.87 3.53
CA THR A 212 16.13 -1.58 3.01
C THR A 212 17.63 -1.42 3.17
N SER A 213 18.18 -1.80 4.32
CA SER A 213 19.62 -1.69 4.60
C SER A 213 20.47 -2.64 3.74
N GLU A 214 19.97 -3.84 3.46
CA GLU A 214 20.61 -4.80 2.56
C GLU A 214 20.66 -4.27 1.11
N ARG A 215 19.57 -3.58 0.67
CA ARG A 215 19.43 -3.03 -0.68
C ARG A 215 20.13 -1.69 -0.90
N ILE A 216 20.60 -1.03 0.16
CA ILE A 216 21.29 0.28 0.06
C ILE A 216 22.54 0.23 -0.83
N LYS A 217 23.21 -0.94 -0.89
CA LYS A 217 24.36 -1.16 -1.77
C LYS A 217 24.00 -1.19 -3.25
N ASP A 218 22.78 -1.63 -3.57
CA ASP A 218 22.30 -1.69 -4.94
C ASP A 218 21.97 -0.29 -5.46
N LEU A 219 21.49 0.62 -4.60
CA LEU A 219 21.30 2.04 -4.93
C LEU A 219 22.62 2.73 -5.33
N LYS A 220 23.74 2.36 -4.68
CA LYS A 220 25.05 2.91 -5.05
C LYS A 220 25.54 2.47 -6.43
N LYS A 221 25.08 1.31 -6.93
CA LYS A 221 25.42 0.82 -8.29
C LYS A 221 24.63 1.52 -9.38
N VAL A 222 23.41 1.98 -9.07
CA VAL A 222 22.54 2.66 -10.04
C VAL A 222 22.90 4.13 -10.19
N GLY A 223 23.64 4.72 -9.22
CA GLY A 223 24.10 6.11 -9.22
C GLY A 223 23.05 7.09 -8.66
N LEU A 224 23.55 8.21 -8.12
CA LEU A 224 22.71 9.30 -7.56
C LEU A 224 22.01 10.15 -8.64
N THR A 225 22.14 9.79 -9.92
CA THR A 225 21.62 10.53 -11.08
C THR A 225 20.35 9.93 -11.67
N LEU A 226 19.54 9.30 -10.83
CA LEU A 226 18.16 8.95 -11.16
C LEU A 226 17.24 10.12 -10.93
#